data_8b2c6fa4aebd224d09f1649cdd9e2683
#
_entry.id   8b2c6fa4aebd224d09f1649cdd9e2683
#
_cell.length_a   1.000
_cell.length_b   1.000
_cell.length_c   1.000
_cell.angle_alpha   90.00
_cell.angle_beta   90.00
_cell.angle_gamma   90.00
#
_symmetry.space_group_name_H-M   'P 1'
#
loop_
_entity.id
_entity.type
_entity.pdbx_description
1 polymer ?
#
loop_
_entity_poly.entity_id
_entity_poly.type
_entity_poly.pdbx_seq_one_letter_code
_entity_poly.pdbx_strand_id
1 'polypeptide(L)'
;MTKLGRFLGEHFKTVRLLNEDRVGVVAVTGRFVLLLACILSPKASAQTDHGTDYIRSSQPTLLIYTELVALSQQETVDPPLAAKLQTLLTTPFINNEAYFSGTKPLRPDVEGLGPSLRLVEWNIERGMELDDIKLAMTDKEGFLAKAHAEPNDKKKTMDKELIAQMDVFQSADVIVLNELDWGMKRTDYRAVVKELADALKMNWAYGIEFVEVDPKVLGLQSFANVKDEAERKELENLFSVEKNRVLGLHGTAILSRYPLRDVKLVPFKYQAYDWYNGEKKYGTVEAGKRKGASLLFGEEIVREVRRGGRTNLMATLDVPELPQGQVTIIATHLENRTTPKGRVQQATELLDMIRPIRNPLVIAGDMNTTGADGSVLNIKSAVVKKLNDPGWWATKGIKYATGVGLVMDLATFGFKTAKFQADPTASGVPLLAPNPEENFFDDLQKYRFDDGSRIDFRGDEKLSVNGRDGTLSNSNERAKKGFVTTFSLPRTLGEKGKFKLDWIFVKAYLTDDPKTVDSYRFAPAFARTMDDVNEALDEPLSDHAAISVDLPLSQQSH
;
A
#
# COMPACT_ATOMS: atom_id res chain seq x y z
N MET A 1 21.76 -55.12 -9.24
CA MET A 1 21.29 -55.98 -8.10
C MET A 1 20.32 -55.15 -7.33
N THR A 2 19.15 -55.37 -7.31
CA THR A 2 18.06 -56.26 -7.26
C THR A 2 16.86 -55.51 -6.69
N LYS A 3 15.78 -55.48 -7.50
CA LYS A 3 14.39 -55.74 -7.12
C LYS A 3 13.75 -54.83 -6.07
N LEU A 4 12.74 -54.08 -6.41
CA LEU A 4 11.29 -54.36 -6.44
C LEU A 4 10.63 -53.11 -7.05
N GLY A 5 9.92 -53.01 -8.07
CA GLY A 5 9.24 -53.77 -9.08
C GLY A 5 7.78 -54.10 -8.73
N ARG A 6 6.84 -53.34 -9.33
CA ARG A 6 5.45 -53.70 -9.60
C ARG A 6 4.50 -53.87 -8.41
N PHE A 7 3.58 -52.94 -8.30
CA PHE A 7 2.13 -53.21 -8.19
C PHE A 7 1.34 -51.96 -8.57
N LEU A 8 0.89 -51.89 -9.79
CA LEU A 8 -0.22 -51.06 -10.26
C LEU A 8 -0.78 -51.78 -11.47
N GLY A 9 -1.98 -52.19 -11.42
CA GLY A 9 -2.75 -52.72 -12.52
C GLY A 9 -4.21 -52.84 -12.16
N GLU A 10 -4.99 -52.12 -12.98
CA GLU A 10 -6.34 -52.45 -13.34
C GLU A 10 -7.48 -52.36 -12.33
N HIS A 11 -8.39 -51.35 -12.57
CA HIS A 11 -9.77 -51.70 -12.94
C HIS A 11 -10.52 -50.47 -13.43
N PHE A 12 -10.43 -50.24 -14.75
CA PHE A 12 -11.51 -49.58 -15.50
C PHE A 12 -12.46 -50.68 -15.99
N LYS A 13 -13.72 -50.60 -15.66
CA LYS A 13 -14.79 -51.23 -16.42
C LYS A 13 -15.94 -50.26 -16.66
N THR A 14 -16.00 -49.89 -17.90
CA THR A 14 -17.14 -49.32 -18.61
C THR A 14 -18.33 -50.27 -18.53
N VAL A 15 -19.51 -49.77 -18.18
CA VAL A 15 -20.78 -50.43 -18.49
C VAL A 15 -21.67 -49.41 -19.20
N ARG A 16 -21.89 -49.67 -20.46
CA ARG A 16 -22.93 -49.12 -21.36
C ARG A 16 -24.02 -50.18 -21.42
N LEU A 17 -25.31 -49.81 -21.26
CA LEU A 17 -26.52 -50.51 -21.72
C LEU A 17 -27.67 -49.51 -21.55
N LEU A 18 -28.22 -48.98 -22.57
CA LEU A 18 -29.27 -49.42 -23.49
C LEU A 18 -30.64 -49.67 -22.83
N ASN A 19 -31.52 -48.80 -23.20
CA ASN A 19 -32.87 -48.92 -23.76
C ASN A 19 -34.08 -49.25 -22.89
N GLU A 20 -35.01 -48.31 -23.01
CA GLU A 20 -36.44 -48.46 -23.35
C GLU A 20 -37.47 -48.96 -22.32
N ASP A 21 -38.42 -48.10 -22.23
CA ASP A 21 -39.88 -48.28 -22.20
C ASP A 21 -40.67 -48.22 -20.89
N ARG A 22 -41.63 -47.31 -20.96
CA ARG A 22 -42.99 -47.29 -20.39
C ARG A 22 -43.26 -46.60 -19.05
N VAL A 23 -43.78 -45.39 -19.23
CA VAL A 23 -45.07 -44.86 -18.73
C VAL A 23 -45.50 -45.31 -17.32
N GLY A 24 -45.53 -44.33 -16.45
CA GLY A 24 -46.27 -44.40 -15.20
C GLY A 24 -46.37 -42.97 -14.61
N VAL A 25 -47.49 -42.31 -14.95
CA VAL A 25 -47.84 -41.01 -14.36
C VAL A 25 -48.29 -41.24 -12.92
N VAL A 26 -47.51 -40.73 -11.95
CA VAL A 26 -48.04 -40.43 -10.61
C VAL A 26 -47.70 -38.98 -10.30
N ALA A 27 -48.73 -38.16 -10.38
CA ALA A 27 -48.66 -36.77 -9.92
C ALA A 27 -48.60 -36.76 -8.39
N VAL A 28 -47.44 -36.40 -7.83
CA VAL A 28 -47.33 -35.95 -6.45
C VAL A 28 -47.07 -34.45 -6.45
N THR A 29 -48.13 -33.73 -6.22
CA THR A 29 -48.09 -32.27 -5.96
C THR A 29 -47.40 -32.01 -4.61
N GLY A 30 -46.09 -31.95 -4.66
CA GLY A 30 -45.30 -31.39 -3.56
C GLY A 30 -45.09 -29.89 -3.80
N ARG A 31 -45.85 -29.06 -3.10
CA ARG A 31 -45.59 -27.61 -3.02
C ARG A 31 -44.24 -27.41 -2.34
N PHE A 32 -43.17 -27.28 -3.10
CA PHE A 32 -41.97 -26.64 -2.66
C PHE A 32 -42.23 -25.14 -2.57
N VAL A 33 -42.48 -24.65 -1.37
CA VAL A 33 -42.36 -23.23 -1.05
C VAL A 33 -40.88 -22.91 -1.10
N LEU A 34 -40.40 -22.41 -2.24
CA LEU A 34 -39.14 -21.74 -2.31
C LEU A 34 -39.26 -20.45 -1.48
N LEU A 35 -38.82 -20.49 -0.22
CA LEU A 35 -38.51 -19.29 0.52
C LEU A 35 -37.29 -18.66 -0.19
N LEU A 36 -37.57 -17.74 -1.11
CA LEU A 36 -36.57 -16.77 -1.57
C LEU A 36 -36.29 -15.87 -0.37
N ALA A 37 -35.33 -16.25 0.46
CA ALA A 37 -34.71 -15.32 1.37
C ALA A 37 -34.02 -14.27 0.49
N CYS A 38 -34.71 -13.18 0.21
CA CYS A 38 -34.06 -11.95 -0.22
C CYS A 38 -33.09 -11.57 0.89
N ILE A 39 -31.85 -11.99 0.75
CA ILE A 39 -30.75 -11.40 1.50
C ILE A 39 -30.72 -9.93 1.06
N LEU A 40 -31.36 -9.08 1.86
CA LEU A 40 -31.17 -7.66 1.80
C LEU A 40 -29.73 -7.40 2.20
N SER A 41 -28.81 -7.52 1.25
CA SER A 41 -27.51 -6.90 1.38
C SER A 41 -27.78 -5.42 1.71
N PRO A 42 -27.17 -4.87 2.76
CA PRO A 42 -27.29 -3.45 3.02
C PRO A 42 -26.75 -2.75 1.78
N LYS A 43 -27.62 -2.11 1.01
CA LYS A 43 -27.22 -1.28 -0.12
C LYS A 43 -26.32 -0.19 0.46
N ALA A 44 -25.04 -0.20 0.09
CA ALA A 44 -24.26 1.00 0.16
C ALA A 44 -25.14 2.13 -0.41
N SER A 45 -25.34 3.20 0.35
CA SER A 45 -26.12 4.34 -0.15
C SER A 45 -25.29 5.03 -1.20
N ALA A 46 -25.45 4.62 -2.46
CA ALA A 46 -24.88 5.30 -3.61
C ALA A 46 -25.88 6.41 -4.00
N GLN A 47 -25.43 7.65 -3.95
CA GLN A 47 -26.17 8.78 -4.48
C GLN A 47 -25.66 9.04 -5.89
N THR A 48 -26.46 8.72 -6.90
CA THR A 48 -26.18 9.03 -8.30
C THR A 48 -26.86 10.34 -8.70
N ASP A 49 -26.15 11.19 -9.41
CA ASP A 49 -26.73 12.38 -10.03
C ASP A 49 -27.27 12.02 -11.42
N HIS A 50 -28.48 12.49 -11.75
CA HIS A 50 -29.11 12.21 -13.05
C HIS A 50 -28.38 13.01 -14.15
N GLY A 51 -27.51 12.31 -14.89
CA GLY A 51 -26.80 12.88 -16.04
C GLY A 51 -25.30 12.61 -16.10
N THR A 52 -24.73 11.97 -15.06
CA THR A 52 -23.31 11.57 -15.03
C THR A 52 -23.17 10.13 -14.58
N ASP A 53 -22.26 9.38 -15.20
CA ASP A 53 -21.94 7.99 -14.83
C ASP A 53 -21.11 7.88 -13.55
N TYR A 54 -20.93 8.99 -12.79
CA TYR A 54 -20.11 9.02 -11.59
C TYR A 54 -20.94 8.82 -10.33
N ILE A 55 -20.49 7.91 -9.47
CA ILE A 55 -21.01 7.79 -8.11
C ILE A 55 -20.54 9.02 -7.31
N ARG A 56 -21.48 9.82 -6.79
CA ARG A 56 -21.14 11.01 -5.99
C ARG A 56 -20.42 10.62 -4.70
N SER A 57 -20.99 9.67 -3.94
CA SER A 57 -20.35 9.07 -2.78
C SER A 57 -20.87 7.66 -2.50
N SER A 58 -20.01 6.81 -1.97
CA SER A 58 -20.36 5.46 -1.52
C SER A 58 -19.40 5.03 -0.42
N GLN A 59 -19.93 4.35 0.59
CA GLN A 59 -19.11 3.78 1.66
C GLN A 59 -19.73 2.49 2.21
N PRO A 60 -18.91 1.52 2.63
CA PRO A 60 -19.39 0.33 3.32
C PRO A 60 -19.89 0.68 4.73
N THR A 61 -20.68 -0.23 5.30
CA THR A 61 -21.10 -0.13 6.70
C THR A 61 -19.92 -0.37 7.64
N LEU A 62 -19.64 0.60 8.51
CA LEU A 62 -18.55 0.53 9.47
C LEU A 62 -18.85 -0.43 10.62
N LEU A 63 -17.80 -1.01 11.19
CA LEU A 63 -17.87 -1.77 12.44
C LEU A 63 -18.00 -0.81 13.63
N ILE A 64 -18.80 -1.20 14.61
CA ILE A 64 -18.88 -0.49 15.88
C ILE A 64 -17.91 -1.08 16.90
N TYR A 65 -17.63 -0.36 17.98
CA TYR A 65 -16.63 -0.77 18.97
C TYR A 65 -16.86 -2.20 19.52
N THR A 66 -18.12 -2.57 19.82
CA THR A 66 -18.44 -3.93 20.33
C THR A 66 -18.14 -5.03 19.31
N GLU A 67 -18.27 -4.73 18.01
CA GLU A 67 -17.90 -5.65 16.93
C GLU A 67 -16.38 -5.79 16.81
N LEU A 68 -15.63 -4.68 16.97
CA LEU A 68 -14.16 -4.71 17.03
C LEU A 68 -13.67 -5.55 18.21
N VAL A 69 -14.29 -5.39 19.39
CA VAL A 69 -14.00 -6.22 20.58
C VAL A 69 -14.28 -7.70 20.30
N ALA A 70 -15.42 -8.01 19.67
CA ALA A 70 -15.75 -9.39 19.30
C ALA A 70 -14.70 -9.97 18.31
N LEU A 71 -14.29 -9.19 17.31
CA LEU A 71 -13.22 -9.60 16.37
C LEU A 71 -11.86 -9.80 17.05
N SER A 72 -11.57 -9.05 18.11
CA SER A 72 -10.36 -9.18 18.92
C SER A 72 -10.35 -10.47 19.75
N GLN A 73 -11.49 -10.82 20.35
CA GLN A 73 -11.59 -11.88 21.34
C GLN A 73 -11.97 -13.26 20.77
N GLN A 74 -12.74 -13.27 19.67
CA GLN A 74 -13.27 -14.50 19.10
C GLN A 74 -12.31 -15.10 18.07
N GLU A 75 -12.00 -16.38 18.21
CA GLU A 75 -11.26 -17.12 17.19
C GLU A 75 -12.13 -17.37 15.95
N THR A 76 -13.35 -17.83 16.18
CA THR A 76 -14.37 -18.01 15.14
C THR A 76 -15.39 -16.89 15.27
N VAL A 77 -15.44 -16.07 14.27
CA VAL A 77 -16.36 -14.93 14.18
C VAL A 77 -17.75 -15.45 13.79
N ASP A 78 -18.80 -14.94 14.41
CA ASP A 78 -20.17 -15.29 14.03
C ASP A 78 -20.49 -14.88 12.58
N PRO A 79 -21.30 -15.64 11.83
CA PRO A 79 -21.50 -15.44 10.40
C PRO A 79 -21.96 -14.01 10.01
N PRO A 80 -22.88 -13.34 10.70
CA PRO A 80 -23.27 -11.96 10.39
C PRO A 80 -22.10 -10.96 10.48
N LEU A 81 -21.28 -11.04 11.55
CA LEU A 81 -20.13 -10.18 11.73
C LEU A 81 -19.03 -10.50 10.71
N ALA A 82 -18.82 -11.77 10.41
CA ALA A 82 -17.88 -12.20 9.36
C ALA A 82 -18.28 -11.64 7.98
N ALA A 83 -19.57 -11.70 7.62
CA ALA A 83 -20.08 -11.13 6.38
C ALA A 83 -19.92 -9.60 6.32
N LYS A 84 -20.19 -8.91 7.44
CA LYS A 84 -19.99 -7.45 7.55
C LYS A 84 -18.52 -7.06 7.39
N LEU A 85 -17.62 -7.78 8.06
CA LEU A 85 -16.17 -7.59 7.93
C LEU A 85 -15.72 -7.83 6.48
N GLN A 86 -16.17 -8.92 5.84
CA GLN A 86 -15.83 -9.23 4.46
C GLN A 86 -16.29 -8.12 3.52
N THR A 87 -17.52 -7.61 3.69
CA THR A 87 -18.02 -6.48 2.92
C THR A 87 -17.16 -5.24 3.11
N LEU A 88 -16.78 -4.94 4.35
CA LEU A 88 -15.91 -3.81 4.68
C LEU A 88 -14.53 -3.92 3.99
N LEU A 89 -13.94 -5.11 3.95
CA LEU A 89 -12.62 -5.37 3.36
C LEU A 89 -12.62 -5.52 1.82
N THR A 90 -13.79 -5.53 1.18
CA THR A 90 -13.90 -5.70 -0.27
C THR A 90 -14.68 -4.57 -0.97
N THR A 91 -15.20 -3.62 -0.20
CA THR A 91 -15.95 -2.48 -0.74
C THR A 91 -15.15 -1.20 -0.54
N PRO A 92 -14.77 -0.49 -1.60
CA PRO A 92 -14.06 0.79 -1.46
C PRO A 92 -15.01 1.89 -0.97
N PHE A 93 -14.43 2.86 -0.26
CA PHE A 93 -15.05 4.17 -0.09
C PHE A 93 -14.81 4.98 -1.36
N ILE A 94 -15.78 5.75 -1.78
CA ILE A 94 -15.72 6.62 -2.96
C ILE A 94 -16.33 7.95 -2.61
N ASN A 95 -15.66 9.03 -3.00
CA ASN A 95 -16.20 10.37 -2.89
C ASN A 95 -15.74 11.24 -4.07
N ASN A 96 -16.69 11.69 -4.87
CA ASN A 96 -16.49 12.58 -6.02
C ASN A 96 -17.06 13.99 -5.78
N GLU A 97 -17.27 14.40 -4.53
CA GLU A 97 -17.84 15.72 -4.20
C GLU A 97 -17.03 16.88 -4.77
N ALA A 98 -15.69 16.75 -4.83
CA ALA A 98 -14.84 17.78 -5.40
C ALA A 98 -15.17 18.02 -6.89
N TYR A 99 -15.41 16.97 -7.67
CA TYR A 99 -15.84 17.07 -9.07
C TYR A 99 -17.19 17.78 -9.19
N PHE A 100 -18.19 17.38 -8.41
CA PHE A 100 -19.51 17.99 -8.41
C PHE A 100 -19.48 19.44 -7.89
N SER A 101 -18.47 19.80 -7.11
CA SER A 101 -18.20 21.16 -6.66
C SER A 101 -17.38 21.99 -7.65
N GLY A 102 -17.05 21.42 -8.82
CA GLY A 102 -16.40 22.12 -9.92
C GLY A 102 -14.87 22.01 -9.97
N THR A 103 -14.25 21.16 -9.16
CA THR A 103 -12.82 20.88 -9.27
C THR A 103 -12.48 20.34 -10.67
N LYS A 104 -11.39 20.84 -11.23
CA LYS A 104 -10.87 20.43 -12.55
C LYS A 104 -9.42 19.97 -12.41
N PRO A 105 -8.95 19.03 -13.26
CA PRO A 105 -7.55 18.69 -13.39
C PRO A 105 -6.71 19.91 -13.71
N LEU A 106 -5.51 20.00 -13.14
CA LEU A 106 -4.58 21.11 -13.34
C LEU A 106 -3.79 20.96 -14.64
N ARG A 107 -3.43 19.71 -14.97
CA ARG A 107 -2.67 19.38 -16.20
C ARG A 107 -1.45 20.28 -16.36
N PRO A 108 -0.51 20.25 -15.39
CA PRO A 108 0.63 21.15 -15.43
C PRO A 108 1.33 21.10 -16.78
N ASP A 109 1.67 22.26 -17.31
CA ASP A 109 2.48 22.40 -18.52
C ASP A 109 3.95 22.23 -18.10
N VAL A 110 4.54 21.11 -18.50
CA VAL A 110 5.91 20.73 -18.12
C VAL A 110 6.85 21.04 -19.27
N GLU A 111 7.90 21.82 -19.00
CA GLU A 111 8.90 22.18 -20.01
C GLU A 111 9.49 20.94 -20.68
N GLY A 112 9.47 20.90 -22.00
CA GLY A 112 9.93 19.76 -22.80
C GLY A 112 8.95 18.57 -22.84
N LEU A 113 7.78 18.67 -22.22
CA LEU A 113 6.77 17.61 -22.20
C LEU A 113 5.37 18.10 -22.58
N GLY A 114 5.05 19.36 -22.28
CA GLY A 114 3.72 19.96 -22.47
C GLY A 114 2.73 19.56 -21.37
N PRO A 115 1.42 19.65 -21.66
CA PRO A 115 0.38 19.29 -20.70
C PRO A 115 0.54 17.85 -20.22
N SER A 116 0.58 17.66 -18.92
CA SER A 116 0.91 16.39 -18.29
C SER A 116 -0.08 16.03 -17.20
N LEU A 117 -0.28 14.75 -16.98
CA LEU A 117 -0.89 14.22 -15.75
C LEU A 117 0.25 14.03 -14.74
N ARG A 118 0.25 14.83 -13.69
CA ARG A 118 1.22 14.69 -12.60
C ARG A 118 0.69 13.75 -11.55
N LEU A 119 1.46 12.71 -11.28
CA LEU A 119 1.14 11.70 -10.26
C LEU A 119 2.19 11.72 -9.15
N VAL A 120 1.72 11.69 -7.92
CA VAL A 120 2.53 11.54 -6.70
C VAL A 120 2.15 10.22 -6.03
N GLU A 121 3.12 9.54 -5.47
CA GLU A 121 2.94 8.40 -4.59
C GLU A 121 3.65 8.65 -3.26
N TRP A 122 3.00 8.29 -2.14
CA TRP A 122 3.56 8.48 -0.81
C TRP A 122 2.99 7.50 0.22
N ASN A 123 3.85 6.77 0.90
CA ASN A 123 3.52 6.12 2.17
C ASN A 123 3.66 7.18 3.29
N ILE A 124 2.57 7.51 3.96
CA ILE A 124 2.50 8.63 4.91
C ILE A 124 2.54 8.21 6.37
N GLU A 125 3.10 7.03 6.67
CA GLU A 125 3.25 6.55 8.05
C GLU A 125 1.98 6.74 8.88
N ARG A 126 0.85 6.20 8.39
CA ARG A 126 -0.49 6.27 9.02
C ARG A 126 -1.11 7.68 9.05
N GLY A 127 -0.43 8.70 8.56
CA GLY A 127 -0.81 10.09 8.72
C GLY A 127 -0.54 10.63 10.13
N MET A 128 0.55 10.18 10.74
CA MET A 128 0.96 10.61 12.09
C MET A 128 1.24 12.12 12.14
N GLU A 129 1.84 12.67 11.10
CA GLU A 129 2.15 14.11 10.98
C GLU A 129 1.14 14.82 10.04
N LEU A 130 -0.15 14.45 10.10
CA LEU A 130 -1.18 14.88 9.16
C LEU A 130 -1.26 16.40 8.98
N ASP A 131 -1.10 17.20 10.04
CA ASP A 131 -1.22 18.66 9.92
C ASP A 131 -0.03 19.25 9.17
N ASP A 132 1.17 18.72 9.37
CA ASP A 132 2.36 19.15 8.66
C ASP A 132 2.37 18.66 7.22
N ILE A 133 1.87 17.46 6.96
CA ILE A 133 1.63 16.94 5.61
C ILE A 133 0.65 17.86 4.86
N LYS A 134 -0.47 18.23 5.48
CA LYS A 134 -1.44 19.18 4.90
C LYS A 134 -0.80 20.53 4.60
N LEU A 135 -0.03 21.04 5.55
CA LEU A 135 0.64 22.33 5.41
C LEU A 135 1.63 22.29 4.22
N ALA A 136 2.47 21.27 4.11
CA ALA A 136 3.40 21.09 2.99
C ALA A 136 2.69 21.02 1.63
N MET A 137 1.51 20.37 1.59
CA MET A 137 0.74 20.18 0.35
C MET A 137 -0.10 21.41 -0.05
N THR A 138 -0.43 22.33 0.87
CA THR A 138 -1.43 23.38 0.60
C THR A 138 -0.94 24.81 0.83
N ASP A 139 0.03 25.01 1.72
CA ASP A 139 0.52 26.33 2.13
C ASP A 139 2.05 26.39 2.18
N LYS A 140 2.66 26.78 1.08
CA LYS A 140 4.12 26.88 0.96
C LYS A 140 4.72 27.89 1.94
N GLU A 141 4.09 29.05 2.09
CA GLU A 141 4.61 30.11 2.95
C GLU A 141 4.57 29.69 4.41
N GLY A 142 3.44 29.09 4.83
CA GLY A 142 3.29 28.55 6.19
C GLY A 142 4.27 27.43 6.48
N PHE A 143 4.47 26.50 5.53
CA PHE A 143 5.42 25.39 5.72
C PHE A 143 6.88 25.88 5.78
N LEU A 144 7.28 26.79 4.90
CA LEU A 144 8.61 27.42 4.92
C LEU A 144 8.85 28.18 6.24
N ALA A 145 7.87 28.95 6.70
CA ALA A 145 7.96 29.67 7.97
C ALA A 145 8.17 28.72 9.15
N LYS A 146 7.45 27.58 9.15
CA LYS A 146 7.62 26.54 10.17
C LYS A 146 9.02 25.91 10.07
N ALA A 147 9.45 25.51 8.87
CA ALA A 147 10.76 24.91 8.65
C ALA A 147 11.93 25.84 9.06
N HIS A 148 11.80 27.15 8.87
CA HIS A 148 12.79 28.13 9.26
C HIS A 148 12.79 28.44 10.78
N ALA A 149 11.67 28.25 11.45
CA ALA A 149 11.57 28.45 12.90
C ALA A 149 12.25 27.34 13.71
N GLU A 150 12.51 26.20 13.10
CA GLU A 150 13.18 25.09 13.76
C GLU A 150 14.71 25.24 13.74
N PRO A 151 15.44 24.83 14.81
CA PRO A 151 16.85 25.16 15.03
C PRO A 151 17.86 24.39 14.16
N ASN A 152 17.47 23.85 13.02
CA ASN A 152 18.32 22.95 12.22
C ASN A 152 19.29 23.73 11.31
N ASP A 153 20.56 23.80 11.67
CA ASP A 153 21.62 24.55 10.95
C ASP A 153 21.92 24.08 9.50
N LYS A 154 21.39 22.93 9.09
CA LYS A 154 21.67 22.35 7.77
C LYS A 154 20.81 22.94 6.64
N LYS A 155 19.82 23.78 6.95
CA LYS A 155 18.71 24.13 6.04
C LYS A 155 18.89 25.41 5.22
N LYS A 156 19.94 26.18 5.39
CA LYS A 156 20.09 27.50 4.72
C LYS A 156 20.26 27.47 3.19
N THR A 157 20.43 26.29 2.58
CA THR A 157 20.71 26.14 1.15
C THR A 157 19.55 25.50 0.36
N MET A 158 18.42 25.16 1.00
CA MET A 158 17.44 24.22 0.47
C MET A 158 16.10 24.84 0.01
N ASP A 159 15.85 26.13 0.23
CA ASP A 159 14.54 26.75 -0.08
C ASP A 159 14.09 26.53 -1.53
N LYS A 160 15.02 26.59 -2.48
CA LYS A 160 14.68 26.40 -3.90
C LYS A 160 14.17 24.99 -4.21
N GLU A 161 14.88 23.98 -3.71
CA GLU A 161 14.47 22.57 -3.92
C GLU A 161 13.20 22.25 -3.11
N LEU A 162 13.13 22.73 -1.88
CA LEU A 162 11.96 22.60 -1.03
C LEU A 162 10.70 23.20 -1.69
N ILE A 163 10.80 24.44 -2.22
CA ILE A 163 9.72 25.10 -2.95
C ILE A 163 9.35 24.28 -4.19
N ALA A 164 10.33 23.82 -4.96
CA ALA A 164 10.09 23.03 -6.17
C ALA A 164 9.38 21.69 -5.86
N GLN A 165 9.71 21.05 -4.73
CA GLN A 165 9.03 19.83 -4.31
C GLN A 165 7.61 20.10 -3.81
N MET A 166 7.36 21.20 -3.08
CA MET A 166 6.01 21.61 -2.68
C MET A 166 5.15 21.96 -3.91
N ASP A 167 5.73 22.60 -4.95
CA ASP A 167 5.04 22.86 -6.21
C ASP A 167 4.56 21.59 -6.91
N VAL A 168 5.32 20.49 -6.79
CA VAL A 168 4.90 19.17 -7.30
C VAL A 168 3.64 18.70 -6.59
N PHE A 169 3.59 18.74 -5.25
CA PHE A 169 2.39 18.37 -4.51
C PHE A 169 1.17 19.21 -4.89
N GLN A 170 1.33 20.52 -4.93
CA GLN A 170 0.22 21.45 -5.20
C GLN A 170 -0.32 21.33 -6.62
N SER A 171 0.52 20.93 -7.57
CA SER A 171 0.15 20.74 -8.97
C SER A 171 -0.16 19.28 -9.35
N ALA A 172 -0.18 18.37 -8.40
CA ALA A 172 -0.53 16.96 -8.64
C ALA A 172 -2.00 16.83 -9.07
N ASP A 173 -2.25 16.06 -10.12
CA ASP A 173 -3.59 15.67 -10.54
C ASP A 173 -4.06 14.39 -9.86
N VAL A 174 -3.12 13.51 -9.51
CA VAL A 174 -3.36 12.23 -8.83
C VAL A 174 -2.34 12.05 -7.72
N ILE A 175 -2.81 11.63 -6.55
CA ILE A 175 -1.97 11.27 -5.41
C ILE A 175 -2.38 9.87 -4.94
N VAL A 176 -1.44 8.94 -4.97
CA VAL A 176 -1.58 7.60 -4.39
C VAL A 176 -0.96 7.63 -3.01
N LEU A 177 -1.68 7.15 -2.00
CA LEU A 177 -1.22 7.15 -0.62
C LEU A 177 -1.30 5.74 -0.04
N ASN A 178 -0.27 5.35 0.68
CA ASN A 178 -0.26 4.14 1.50
C ASN A 178 -0.22 4.50 2.98
N GLU A 179 -0.62 3.55 3.82
CA GLU A 179 -0.68 3.68 5.26
C GLU A 179 -1.51 4.88 5.75
N LEU A 180 -2.82 4.85 5.52
CA LEU A 180 -3.74 5.85 6.06
C LEU A 180 -4.62 5.26 7.14
N ASP A 181 -4.60 5.88 8.31
CA ASP A 181 -5.50 5.53 9.40
C ASP A 181 -6.85 6.26 9.30
N TRP A 182 -7.88 5.59 9.80
CA TRP A 182 -9.16 6.21 10.05
C TRP A 182 -9.77 5.67 11.35
N GLY A 183 -10.00 6.55 12.32
CA GLY A 183 -10.55 6.18 13.62
C GLY A 183 -9.57 5.41 14.52
N MET A 184 -8.29 5.78 14.48
CA MET A 184 -7.22 5.24 15.33
C MET A 184 -6.77 6.29 16.35
N LYS A 185 -6.56 5.90 17.60
CA LYS A 185 -6.13 6.81 18.66
C LYS A 185 -4.81 7.53 18.32
N ARG A 186 -3.86 6.84 17.70
CA ARG A 186 -2.54 7.38 17.34
C ARG A 186 -2.61 8.57 16.38
N THR A 187 -3.71 8.70 15.64
CA THR A 187 -4.00 9.83 14.73
C THR A 187 -5.19 10.66 15.25
N ASP A 188 -5.42 10.70 16.56
CA ASP A 188 -6.56 11.36 17.21
C ASP A 188 -7.92 10.99 16.57
N TYR A 189 -8.08 9.73 16.16
CA TYR A 189 -9.28 9.19 15.51
C TYR A 189 -9.68 9.89 14.21
N ARG A 190 -8.75 10.60 13.58
CA ARG A 190 -8.98 11.36 12.35
C ARG A 190 -9.28 10.44 11.17
N ALA A 191 -10.00 10.97 10.19
CA ALA A 191 -10.17 10.37 8.86
C ALA A 191 -9.11 10.93 7.93
N VAL A 192 -7.90 10.39 7.96
CA VAL A 192 -6.72 10.96 7.28
C VAL A 192 -6.97 11.22 5.80
N VAL A 193 -7.54 10.24 5.08
CA VAL A 193 -7.85 10.39 3.65
C VAL A 193 -8.80 11.54 3.38
N LYS A 194 -9.86 11.65 4.20
CA LYS A 194 -10.88 12.69 4.01
C LYS A 194 -10.30 14.08 4.24
N GLU A 195 -9.53 14.25 5.30
CA GLU A 195 -8.95 15.56 5.64
C GLU A 195 -7.93 16.03 4.61
N LEU A 196 -7.10 15.13 4.06
CA LEU A 196 -6.19 15.44 2.96
C LEU A 196 -6.95 15.80 1.69
N ALA A 197 -7.95 15.00 1.32
CA ALA A 197 -8.74 15.24 0.12
C ALA A 197 -9.53 16.56 0.19
N ASP A 198 -10.12 16.86 1.35
CA ASP A 198 -10.83 18.14 1.57
C ASP A 198 -9.86 19.34 1.45
N ALA A 199 -8.67 19.26 2.06
CA ALA A 199 -7.66 20.30 1.99
C ALA A 199 -7.18 20.56 0.57
N LEU A 200 -6.98 19.50 -0.22
CA LEU A 200 -6.51 19.55 -1.61
C LEU A 200 -7.65 19.76 -2.62
N LYS A 201 -8.90 19.73 -2.18
CA LYS A 201 -10.12 19.78 -3.02
C LYS A 201 -10.09 18.69 -4.10
N MET A 202 -9.79 17.44 -3.69
CA MET A 202 -9.70 16.29 -4.59
C MET A 202 -10.81 15.28 -4.30
N ASN A 203 -11.24 14.58 -5.34
CA ASN A 203 -12.02 13.35 -5.19
C ASN A 203 -11.14 12.28 -4.58
N TRP A 204 -11.74 11.28 -3.92
CA TRP A 204 -10.95 10.23 -3.31
C TRP A 204 -11.64 8.87 -3.31
N ALA A 205 -10.84 7.83 -3.37
CA ALA A 205 -11.20 6.48 -3.03
C ALA A 205 -10.29 5.98 -1.91
N TYR A 206 -10.85 5.17 -0.99
CA TYR A 206 -10.10 4.55 0.09
C TYR A 206 -10.44 3.08 0.19
N GLY A 207 -9.41 2.24 0.24
CA GLY A 207 -9.50 0.81 0.39
C GLY A 207 -8.92 0.37 1.73
N ILE A 208 -9.72 -0.33 2.53
CA ILE A 208 -9.24 -0.87 3.79
C ILE A 208 -8.39 -2.10 3.51
N GLU A 209 -7.14 -2.08 3.97
CA GLU A 209 -6.27 -3.24 3.98
C GLU A 209 -6.65 -4.15 5.16
N PHE A 210 -6.72 -3.59 6.34
CA PHE A 210 -7.09 -4.34 7.53
C PHE A 210 -7.77 -3.48 8.59
N VAL A 211 -8.48 -4.16 9.47
CA VAL A 211 -9.02 -3.62 10.71
C VAL A 211 -8.12 -4.04 11.86
N GLU A 212 -7.52 -3.08 12.54
CA GLU A 212 -6.66 -3.33 13.68
C GLU A 212 -7.51 -3.62 14.92
N VAL A 213 -7.31 -4.79 15.49
CA VAL A 213 -8.12 -5.31 16.61
C VAL A 213 -7.24 -5.78 17.77
N ASP A 214 -6.03 -5.23 17.89
CA ASP A 214 -5.18 -5.51 19.03
C ASP A 214 -5.88 -5.04 20.32
N PRO A 215 -5.93 -5.87 21.38
CA PRO A 215 -6.51 -5.51 22.66
C PRO A 215 -6.00 -4.19 23.23
N LYS A 216 -4.73 -3.83 22.99
CA LYS A 216 -4.17 -2.54 23.41
C LYS A 216 -4.78 -1.38 22.65
N VAL A 217 -4.87 -1.51 21.33
CA VAL A 217 -5.47 -0.48 20.45
C VAL A 217 -6.94 -0.26 20.78
N LEU A 218 -7.62 -1.31 21.25
CA LEU A 218 -9.01 -1.26 21.67
C LEU A 218 -9.19 -0.89 23.17
N GLY A 219 -8.11 -0.60 23.90
CA GLY A 219 -8.19 -0.25 25.32
C GLY A 219 -8.67 -1.40 26.22
N LEU A 220 -8.45 -2.64 25.79
CA LEU A 220 -8.86 -3.85 26.54
C LEU A 220 -7.77 -4.40 27.45
N GLN A 221 -6.59 -3.83 27.42
CA GLN A 221 -5.47 -4.32 28.21
C GLN A 221 -5.64 -3.97 29.68
N SER A 222 -5.39 -4.96 30.55
CA SER A 222 -5.37 -4.78 32.00
C SER A 222 -3.94 -4.56 32.49
N PHE A 223 -3.74 -3.53 33.31
CA PHE A 223 -2.48 -3.22 33.96
C PHE A 223 -2.50 -3.58 35.47
N ALA A 224 -3.41 -4.45 35.90
CA ALA A 224 -3.56 -4.87 37.29
C ALA A 224 -2.29 -5.47 37.91
N ASN A 225 -1.39 -6.00 37.08
CA ASN A 225 -0.12 -6.58 37.52
C ASN A 225 1.00 -5.52 37.77
N VAL A 226 0.81 -4.28 37.35
CA VAL A 226 1.74 -3.19 37.58
C VAL A 226 1.61 -2.74 39.04
N LYS A 227 2.71 -2.91 39.82
CA LYS A 227 2.68 -2.67 41.27
C LYS A 227 2.71 -1.19 41.63
N ASP A 228 3.41 -0.39 40.81
CA ASP A 228 3.44 1.06 40.96
C ASP A 228 2.12 1.65 40.50
N GLU A 229 1.46 2.38 41.39
CA GLU A 229 0.13 2.94 41.12
C GLU A 229 0.20 4.12 40.15
N ALA A 230 1.26 4.91 40.17
CA ALA A 230 1.46 6.03 39.27
C ALA A 230 1.73 5.52 37.84
N GLU A 231 2.62 4.55 37.69
CA GLU A 231 2.91 3.88 36.42
C GLU A 231 1.66 3.18 35.86
N ARG A 232 0.91 2.46 36.70
CA ARG A 232 -0.33 1.81 36.28
C ARG A 232 -1.34 2.81 35.73
N LYS A 233 -1.55 3.93 36.45
CA LYS A 233 -2.49 4.98 36.06
C LYS A 233 -2.06 5.67 34.76
N GLU A 234 -0.77 5.88 34.57
CA GLU A 234 -0.21 6.41 33.33
C GLU A 234 -0.47 5.48 32.15
N LEU A 235 -0.23 4.16 32.31
CA LEU A 235 -0.51 3.14 31.28
C LEU A 235 -2.01 3.02 30.98
N GLU A 236 -2.88 3.05 32.01
CA GLU A 236 -4.33 3.06 31.84
C GLU A 236 -4.80 4.27 31.03
N ASN A 237 -4.27 5.46 31.29
CA ASN A 237 -4.54 6.66 30.51
C ASN A 237 -4.00 6.55 29.08
N LEU A 238 -2.77 6.07 28.92
CA LEU A 238 -2.11 5.91 27.64
C LEU A 238 -2.90 4.98 26.70
N PHE A 239 -3.41 3.88 27.24
CA PHE A 239 -4.16 2.88 26.45
C PHE A 239 -5.68 3.06 26.53
N SER A 240 -6.20 4.08 27.24
CA SER A 240 -7.64 4.39 27.20
C SER A 240 -8.08 4.80 25.80
N VAL A 241 -9.29 4.45 25.38
CA VAL A 241 -9.82 4.80 24.06
C VAL A 241 -11.23 5.40 24.16
N GLU A 242 -11.54 6.29 23.21
CA GLU A 242 -12.89 6.82 23.00
C GLU A 242 -13.69 5.86 22.13
N LYS A 243 -14.47 4.98 22.78
CA LYS A 243 -15.18 3.86 22.14
C LYS A 243 -16.08 4.24 20.97
N ASN A 244 -16.60 5.47 20.96
CA ASN A 244 -17.44 6.00 19.89
C ASN A 244 -16.65 6.58 18.71
N ARG A 245 -15.33 6.73 18.84
CA ARG A 245 -14.43 7.24 17.79
C ARG A 245 -13.55 6.15 17.17
N VAL A 246 -13.35 5.03 17.89
CA VAL A 246 -12.51 3.93 17.40
C VAL A 246 -13.19 3.22 16.23
N LEU A 247 -12.51 3.16 15.08
CA LEU A 247 -12.93 2.39 13.90
C LEU A 247 -11.90 1.31 13.52
N GLY A 248 -10.64 1.47 13.94
CA GLY A 248 -9.58 0.51 13.70
C GLY A 248 -9.15 0.36 12.23
N LEU A 249 -9.47 1.33 11.36
CA LEU A 249 -9.25 1.18 9.92
C LEU A 249 -7.85 1.63 9.52
N HIS A 250 -7.21 0.82 8.68
CA HIS A 250 -5.94 1.10 8.04
C HIS A 250 -5.98 0.70 6.57
N GLY A 251 -5.46 1.55 5.67
CA GLY A 251 -5.59 1.26 4.25
C GLY A 251 -4.81 2.17 3.34
N THR A 252 -5.21 2.14 2.07
CA THR A 252 -4.58 2.83 0.95
C THR A 252 -5.60 3.71 0.23
N ALA A 253 -5.15 4.80 -0.41
CA ALA A 253 -6.04 5.76 -1.05
C ALA A 253 -5.55 6.22 -2.42
N ILE A 254 -6.51 6.64 -3.25
CA ILE A 254 -6.28 7.39 -4.48
C ILE A 254 -7.03 8.72 -4.33
N LEU A 255 -6.31 9.83 -4.34
CA LEU A 255 -6.86 11.17 -4.46
C LEU A 255 -6.71 11.64 -5.91
N SER A 256 -7.73 12.32 -6.46
CA SER A 256 -7.71 12.74 -7.85
C SER A 256 -8.51 14.01 -8.10
N ARG A 257 -7.98 14.89 -8.95
CA ARG A 257 -8.74 16.03 -9.49
C ARG A 257 -9.71 15.61 -10.61
N TYR A 258 -9.46 14.43 -11.20
CA TYR A 258 -10.42 13.77 -12.07
C TYR A 258 -11.48 13.02 -11.23
N PRO A 259 -12.72 12.91 -11.69
CA PRO A 259 -13.68 12.04 -11.03
C PRO A 259 -13.26 10.56 -11.13
N LEU A 260 -13.54 9.79 -10.08
CA LEU A 260 -13.19 8.38 -9.99
C LEU A 260 -14.34 7.50 -10.47
N ARG A 261 -14.03 6.56 -11.36
CA ARG A 261 -14.98 5.59 -11.91
C ARG A 261 -14.44 4.17 -11.77
N ASP A 262 -15.33 3.19 -11.83
CA ASP A 262 -15.00 1.75 -11.79
C ASP A 262 -14.08 1.39 -10.62
N VAL A 263 -14.29 2.04 -9.47
CA VAL A 263 -13.45 1.83 -8.30
C VAL A 263 -13.65 0.42 -7.75
N LYS A 264 -12.54 -0.30 -7.58
CA LYS A 264 -12.53 -1.69 -7.07
C LYS A 264 -11.49 -1.84 -6.00
N LEU A 265 -11.82 -2.65 -4.99
CA LEU A 265 -10.91 -3.09 -3.95
C LEU A 265 -10.71 -4.61 -4.06
N VAL A 266 -9.48 -5.03 -4.36
CA VAL A 266 -9.15 -6.42 -4.65
C VAL A 266 -8.08 -6.92 -3.68
N PRO A 267 -8.46 -7.62 -2.58
CA PRO A 267 -7.51 -8.22 -1.67
C PRO A 267 -6.61 -9.24 -2.38
N PHE A 268 -5.33 -9.30 -2.00
CA PHE A 268 -4.47 -10.39 -2.43
C PHE A 268 -4.98 -11.73 -1.89
N LYS A 269 -4.90 -12.77 -2.68
CA LYS A 269 -5.21 -14.15 -2.25
C LYS A 269 -4.14 -14.65 -1.29
N TYR A 270 -2.87 -14.34 -1.59
CA TYR A 270 -1.76 -14.64 -0.71
C TYR A 270 -1.54 -13.51 0.29
N GLN A 271 -1.90 -13.79 1.54
CA GLN A 271 -1.65 -12.92 2.69
C GLN A 271 -0.52 -13.53 3.52
N ALA A 272 0.66 -12.92 3.44
CA ALA A 272 1.84 -13.43 4.13
C ALA A 272 1.78 -13.24 5.65
N TYR A 273 0.97 -12.27 6.10
CA TYR A 273 0.71 -12.01 7.50
C TYR A 273 -0.80 -12.00 7.77
N ASP A 274 -1.30 -13.08 8.35
CA ASP A 274 -2.68 -13.21 8.79
C ASP A 274 -2.70 -13.87 10.18
N TRP A 275 -2.89 -13.04 11.19
CA TRP A 275 -2.87 -13.50 12.58
C TRP A 275 -3.88 -14.60 12.85
N TYR A 276 -5.10 -14.46 12.37
CA TYR A 276 -6.19 -15.37 12.71
C TYR A 276 -6.23 -16.64 11.89
N ASN A 277 -5.86 -16.59 10.61
CA ASN A 277 -5.93 -17.75 9.73
C ASN A 277 -4.58 -18.48 9.60
N GLY A 278 -3.48 -17.78 9.76
CA GLY A 278 -2.13 -18.30 9.58
C GLY A 278 -1.22 -18.11 10.79
N GLU A 279 -1.04 -16.88 11.24
CA GLU A 279 -0.05 -16.51 12.25
C GLU A 279 -0.29 -17.13 13.64
N LYS A 280 -1.52 -17.41 13.99
CA LYS A 280 -1.89 -18.06 15.25
C LYS A 280 -1.72 -19.60 15.21
N LYS A 281 -1.73 -20.20 14.01
CA LYS A 281 -1.64 -21.65 13.78
C LYS A 281 -0.30 -22.01 13.15
N TYR A 282 0.75 -22.01 13.90
CA TYR A 282 2.09 -22.31 13.41
C TYR A 282 2.64 -23.62 14.00
N GLY A 283 3.58 -24.25 13.27
CA GLY A 283 4.18 -25.53 13.68
C GLY A 283 5.09 -25.39 14.91
N THR A 284 5.43 -26.51 15.53
CA THR A 284 6.21 -26.58 16.79
C THR A 284 7.58 -25.90 16.70
N VAL A 285 8.26 -25.99 15.54
CA VAL A 285 9.57 -25.33 15.31
C VAL A 285 9.40 -23.82 15.29
N GLU A 286 8.37 -23.33 14.64
CA GLU A 286 7.99 -21.93 14.60
C GLU A 286 7.58 -21.43 15.98
N ALA A 287 6.79 -22.20 16.73
CA ALA A 287 6.44 -21.90 18.11
C ALA A 287 7.67 -21.70 19.00
N GLY A 288 8.69 -22.55 18.86
CA GLY A 288 9.95 -22.43 19.58
C GLY A 288 10.71 -21.15 19.24
N LYS A 289 10.77 -20.79 17.97
CA LYS A 289 11.41 -19.56 17.50
C LYS A 289 10.67 -18.30 17.99
N ARG A 290 9.34 -18.28 17.92
CA ARG A 290 8.51 -17.17 18.40
C ARG A 290 8.59 -17.02 19.92
N LYS A 291 8.61 -18.12 20.65
CA LYS A 291 8.83 -18.10 22.10
C LYS A 291 10.19 -17.53 22.46
N GLY A 292 11.25 -17.86 21.72
CA GLY A 292 12.58 -17.25 21.86
C GLY A 292 12.56 -15.75 21.55
N ALA A 293 11.87 -15.34 20.48
CA ALA A 293 11.72 -13.96 20.12
C ALA A 293 10.88 -13.17 21.16
N SER A 294 9.78 -13.74 21.67
CA SER A 294 8.94 -13.07 22.67
C SER A 294 9.66 -12.88 24.03
N LEU A 295 10.56 -13.80 24.38
CA LEU A 295 11.41 -13.66 25.57
C LEU A 295 12.44 -12.53 25.46
N LEU A 296 12.89 -12.23 24.22
CA LEU A 296 13.88 -11.21 23.96
C LEU A 296 13.26 -9.82 23.73
N PHE A 297 12.03 -9.76 23.20
CA PHE A 297 11.44 -8.55 22.66
C PHE A 297 10.06 -8.17 23.22
N GLY A 298 9.49 -9.04 24.05
CA GLY A 298 8.10 -8.93 24.45
C GLY A 298 7.14 -9.34 23.30
N GLU A 299 5.97 -9.86 23.65
CA GLU A 299 4.98 -10.30 22.65
C GLU A 299 4.50 -9.17 21.73
N GLU A 300 4.64 -7.94 22.15
CA GLU A 300 4.11 -6.73 21.54
C GLU A 300 4.83 -6.31 20.28
N ILE A 301 6.13 -6.59 20.19
CA ILE A 301 6.97 -6.24 19.03
C ILE A 301 6.77 -7.22 17.87
N VAL A 302 6.35 -8.44 18.19
CA VAL A 302 6.28 -9.56 17.24
C VAL A 302 4.88 -9.76 16.70
N ARG A 303 3.89 -9.06 17.27
CA ARG A 303 2.47 -9.34 17.06
C ARG A 303 1.73 -8.12 16.52
N GLU A 304 1.02 -8.32 15.44
CA GLU A 304 0.05 -7.37 14.92
C GLU A 304 -1.30 -8.07 14.82
N VAL A 305 -2.23 -7.73 15.68
CA VAL A 305 -3.55 -8.36 15.72
C VAL A 305 -4.49 -7.58 14.82
N ARG A 306 -4.71 -8.10 13.62
CA ARG A 306 -5.53 -7.46 12.59
C ARG A 306 -6.44 -8.46 11.89
N ARG A 307 -7.51 -7.97 11.28
CA ARG A 307 -8.41 -8.70 10.38
C ARG A 307 -8.32 -8.08 8.99
N GLY A 308 -8.10 -8.89 7.97
CA GLY A 308 -7.81 -8.44 6.61
C GLY A 308 -6.33 -8.55 6.29
N GLY A 309 -5.89 -7.87 5.24
CA GLY A 309 -4.53 -7.91 4.76
C GLY A 309 -4.34 -7.00 3.55
N ARG A 310 -3.22 -7.13 2.88
CA ARG A 310 -2.84 -6.28 1.73
C ARG A 310 -3.84 -6.39 0.58
N THR A 311 -4.06 -5.29 -0.12
CA THR A 311 -5.07 -5.16 -1.17
C THR A 311 -4.57 -4.24 -2.29
N ASN A 312 -5.28 -4.28 -3.42
CA ASN A 312 -5.11 -3.35 -4.53
C ASN A 312 -6.37 -2.50 -4.64
N LEU A 313 -6.21 -1.19 -4.60
CA LEU A 313 -7.27 -0.23 -4.88
C LEU A 313 -7.11 0.27 -6.31
N MET A 314 -8.14 0.09 -7.13
CA MET A 314 -8.15 0.47 -8.55
C MET A 314 -9.19 1.54 -8.79
N ALA A 315 -8.88 2.53 -9.63
CA ALA A 315 -9.83 3.51 -10.12
C ALA A 315 -9.54 3.85 -11.59
N THR A 316 -10.57 4.13 -12.36
CA THR A 316 -10.46 4.66 -13.72
C THR A 316 -10.72 6.16 -13.72
N LEU A 317 -9.88 6.92 -14.41
CA LEU A 317 -10.01 8.36 -14.62
C LEU A 317 -10.34 8.61 -16.08
N ASP A 318 -11.30 9.50 -16.35
CA ASP A 318 -11.59 9.95 -17.71
C ASP A 318 -10.61 11.05 -18.11
N VAL A 319 -9.76 10.72 -19.07
CA VAL A 319 -8.70 11.59 -19.61
C VAL A 319 -8.81 11.58 -21.14
N PRO A 320 -9.60 12.50 -21.71
CA PRO A 320 -9.97 12.48 -23.15
C PRO A 320 -8.78 12.49 -24.12
N GLU A 321 -7.63 13.00 -23.67
CA GLU A 321 -6.40 13.07 -24.47
C GLU A 321 -5.71 11.71 -24.63
N LEU A 322 -6.03 10.76 -23.78
CA LEU A 322 -5.44 9.43 -23.84
C LEU A 322 -6.24 8.48 -24.73
N PRO A 323 -5.64 7.36 -25.18
CA PRO A 323 -6.35 6.33 -25.90
C PRO A 323 -7.51 5.79 -25.07
N GLN A 324 -8.64 5.55 -25.75
CA GLN A 324 -9.89 5.17 -25.11
C GLN A 324 -10.41 6.22 -24.11
N GLY A 325 -9.80 7.42 -24.07
CA GLY A 325 -10.21 8.53 -23.21
C GLY A 325 -10.02 8.29 -21.72
N GLN A 326 -9.16 7.37 -21.31
CA GLN A 326 -9.08 6.97 -19.89
C GLN A 326 -7.70 6.45 -19.49
N VAL A 327 -7.43 6.48 -18.16
CA VAL A 327 -6.29 5.82 -17.52
C VAL A 327 -6.75 5.08 -16.26
N THR A 328 -6.19 3.92 -16.01
CA THR A 328 -6.40 3.18 -14.76
C THR A 328 -5.27 3.47 -13.78
N ILE A 329 -5.62 3.85 -12.55
CA ILE A 329 -4.68 4.04 -11.45
C ILE A 329 -4.86 2.88 -10.48
N ILE A 330 -3.76 2.29 -10.05
CA ILE A 330 -3.73 1.22 -9.06
C ILE A 330 -2.82 1.65 -7.92
N ALA A 331 -3.40 1.77 -6.74
CA ALA A 331 -2.68 1.91 -5.50
C ALA A 331 -2.48 0.53 -4.89
N THR A 332 -1.24 0.16 -4.59
CA THR A 332 -0.89 -1.14 -4.02
C THR A 332 0.09 -0.97 -2.87
N HIS A 333 0.11 -1.93 -1.96
CA HIS A 333 1.04 -1.96 -0.86
C HIS A 333 1.39 -3.43 -0.58
N LEU A 334 2.61 -3.85 -0.89
CA LEU A 334 3.03 -5.22 -0.67
C LEU A 334 3.41 -5.46 0.81
N GLU A 335 3.36 -6.71 1.22
CA GLU A 335 3.60 -7.07 2.62
C GLU A 335 5.08 -6.93 3.00
N ASN A 336 5.34 -6.14 4.04
CA ASN A 336 6.67 -6.00 4.63
C ASN A 336 7.05 -7.20 5.53
N ARG A 337 6.06 -7.83 6.19
CA ARG A 337 6.24 -8.97 7.10
C ARG A 337 6.33 -10.30 6.36
N THR A 338 7.02 -10.32 5.23
CA THR A 338 7.21 -11.52 4.41
C THR A 338 8.62 -11.60 3.84
N THR A 339 8.91 -12.73 3.20
CA THR A 339 10.16 -12.93 2.46
C THR A 339 10.10 -12.23 1.10
N PRO A 340 11.25 -11.98 0.43
CA PRO A 340 11.26 -11.55 -0.98
C PRO A 340 10.41 -12.45 -1.89
N LYS A 341 10.42 -13.77 -1.67
CA LYS A 341 9.59 -14.71 -2.41
C LYS A 341 8.08 -14.46 -2.19
N GLY A 342 7.69 -14.11 -0.97
CA GLY A 342 6.29 -13.76 -0.67
C GLY A 342 5.85 -12.48 -1.40
N ARG A 343 6.72 -11.47 -1.49
CA ARG A 343 6.46 -10.25 -2.27
C ARG A 343 6.35 -10.54 -3.77
N VAL A 344 7.22 -11.40 -4.31
CA VAL A 344 7.09 -11.88 -5.71
C VAL A 344 5.75 -12.55 -5.95
N GLN A 345 5.25 -13.35 -5.01
CA GLN A 345 3.94 -13.99 -5.15
C GLN A 345 2.79 -12.96 -5.19
N GLN A 346 2.81 -11.95 -4.32
CA GLN A 346 1.84 -10.85 -4.37
C GLN A 346 1.96 -10.06 -5.68
N ALA A 347 3.19 -9.74 -6.11
CA ALA A 347 3.41 -9.06 -7.40
C ALA A 347 2.86 -9.88 -8.58
N THR A 348 3.04 -11.20 -8.59
CA THR A 348 2.50 -12.08 -9.62
C THR A 348 0.96 -12.01 -9.67
N GLU A 349 0.29 -12.01 -8.51
CA GLU A 349 -1.17 -11.85 -8.44
C GLU A 349 -1.62 -10.49 -8.99
N LEU A 350 -0.91 -9.41 -8.66
CA LEU A 350 -1.15 -8.08 -9.22
C LEU A 350 -1.00 -8.09 -10.74
N LEU A 351 0.10 -8.63 -11.26
CA LEU A 351 0.37 -8.72 -12.69
C LEU A 351 -0.69 -9.55 -13.43
N ASP A 352 -1.15 -10.65 -12.85
CA ASP A 352 -2.23 -11.46 -13.45
C ASP A 352 -3.57 -10.70 -13.46
N MET A 353 -3.87 -9.95 -12.40
CA MET A 353 -5.10 -9.13 -12.30
C MET A 353 -5.14 -8.04 -13.38
N ILE A 354 -4.02 -7.38 -13.66
CA ILE A 354 -3.96 -6.26 -14.61
C ILE A 354 -3.79 -6.69 -16.07
N ARG A 355 -3.44 -7.94 -16.33
CA ARG A 355 -3.11 -8.48 -17.66
C ARG A 355 -4.13 -8.12 -18.74
N PRO A 356 -5.47 -8.19 -18.51
CA PRO A 356 -6.46 -7.88 -19.53
C PRO A 356 -6.70 -6.38 -19.76
N ILE A 357 -6.12 -5.48 -18.95
CA ILE A 357 -6.35 -4.04 -19.06
C ILE A 357 -5.65 -3.52 -20.32
N ARG A 358 -6.43 -2.85 -21.19
CA ARG A 358 -5.95 -2.37 -22.48
C ARG A 358 -5.60 -0.89 -22.50
N ASN A 359 -6.27 -0.06 -21.70
CA ASN A 359 -5.97 1.36 -21.60
C ASN A 359 -4.65 1.62 -20.86
N PRO A 360 -4.09 2.83 -20.95
CA PRO A 360 -2.97 3.26 -20.13
C PRO A 360 -3.23 2.99 -18.65
N LEU A 361 -2.19 2.61 -17.91
CA LEU A 361 -2.31 2.22 -16.52
C LEU A 361 -1.07 2.66 -15.74
N VAL A 362 -1.29 3.09 -14.49
CA VAL A 362 -0.23 3.39 -13.54
C VAL A 362 -0.44 2.54 -12.29
N ILE A 363 0.60 1.85 -11.85
CA ILE A 363 0.68 1.18 -10.56
C ILE A 363 1.63 2.01 -9.70
N ALA A 364 1.19 2.42 -8.54
CA ALA A 364 2.00 3.18 -7.60
C ALA A 364 1.81 2.64 -6.18
N GLY A 365 2.87 2.67 -5.37
CA GLY A 365 2.80 2.27 -3.98
C GLY A 365 4.10 1.73 -3.41
N ASP A 366 4.06 1.43 -2.13
CA ASP A 366 5.14 0.81 -1.40
C ASP A 366 5.21 -0.70 -1.71
N MET A 367 6.25 -1.08 -2.45
CA MET A 367 6.49 -2.48 -2.84
C MET A 367 7.31 -3.24 -1.79
N ASN A 368 7.76 -2.57 -0.74
CA ASN A 368 8.56 -3.15 0.35
C ASN A 368 9.78 -3.95 -0.14
N THR A 369 10.42 -3.51 -1.22
CA THR A 369 11.55 -4.18 -1.87
C THR A 369 12.85 -4.02 -1.08
N THR A 370 12.86 -4.46 0.16
CA THR A 370 14.00 -4.33 1.09
C THR A 370 15.12 -5.34 0.82
N GLY A 371 14.86 -6.40 0.07
CA GLY A 371 15.74 -7.57 -0.03
C GLY A 371 15.84 -8.37 1.26
N ALA A 372 15.08 -7.99 2.26
CA ALA A 372 15.11 -8.62 3.57
C ALA A 372 13.94 -9.59 3.74
N ASP A 373 14.17 -10.59 4.58
CA ASP A 373 13.10 -11.41 5.15
C ASP A 373 12.51 -10.65 6.33
N GLY A 374 11.41 -9.94 6.08
CA GLY A 374 10.63 -9.20 7.09
C GLY A 374 9.72 -10.10 7.92
N SER A 375 9.79 -11.43 7.74
CA SER A 375 9.00 -12.35 8.54
C SER A 375 9.37 -12.25 10.02
N VAL A 376 8.38 -12.44 10.88
CA VAL A 376 8.45 -12.29 12.35
C VAL A 376 9.60 -13.06 13.02
N LEU A 377 10.27 -13.95 12.30
CA LEU A 377 11.28 -14.88 12.83
C LEU A 377 12.73 -14.38 12.75
N ASN A 378 12.99 -13.29 12.02
CA ASN A 378 14.36 -12.84 11.72
C ASN A 378 14.86 -11.68 12.58
N ILE A 379 14.23 -11.44 13.71
CA ILE A 379 14.54 -10.33 14.63
C ILE A 379 15.90 -10.51 15.29
N LYS A 380 16.81 -9.57 15.12
CA LYS A 380 18.13 -9.57 15.75
C LYS A 380 18.37 -8.49 16.81
N SER A 381 19.19 -8.85 17.77
CA SER A 381 19.41 -8.25 19.10
C SER A 381 19.84 -6.76 19.20
N ALA A 382 20.27 -6.10 18.14
CA ALA A 382 20.78 -4.72 18.23
C ALA A 382 19.68 -3.66 18.36
N VAL A 383 18.50 -3.94 17.83
CA VAL A 383 17.31 -3.07 17.92
C VAL A 383 16.68 -3.14 19.30
N VAL A 384 16.76 -4.31 19.92
CA VAL A 384 16.19 -4.60 21.25
C VAL A 384 16.77 -3.70 22.35
N LYS A 385 18.06 -3.40 22.28
CA LYS A 385 18.71 -2.56 23.30
C LYS A 385 18.14 -1.14 23.36
N LYS A 386 17.64 -0.62 22.24
CA LYS A 386 16.97 0.69 22.16
C LYS A 386 15.48 0.62 22.47
N LEU A 387 14.81 -0.46 22.06
CA LEU A 387 13.39 -0.69 22.34
C LEU A 387 13.11 -1.00 23.83
N ASN A 388 14.12 -1.43 24.56
CA ASN A 388 14.05 -1.63 26.02
C ASN A 388 14.40 -0.37 26.84
N ASP A 389 14.58 0.78 26.19
CA ASP A 389 14.79 2.06 26.86
C ASP A 389 13.41 2.66 27.25
N PRO A 390 13.08 2.72 28.56
CA PRO A 390 11.81 3.29 29.02
C PRO A 390 11.61 4.75 28.63
N GLY A 391 12.71 5.52 28.52
CA GLY A 391 12.67 6.92 28.09
C GLY A 391 12.26 7.10 26.63
N TRP A 392 12.61 6.14 25.77
CA TRP A 392 12.22 6.14 24.36
C TRP A 392 10.71 5.86 24.19
N TRP A 393 10.15 4.95 24.99
CA TRP A 393 8.72 4.63 24.97
C TRP A 393 7.83 5.77 25.49
N ALA A 394 8.30 6.49 26.49
CA ALA A 394 7.55 7.62 27.07
C ALA A 394 7.39 8.80 26.08
N THR A 395 8.38 9.02 25.21
CA THR A 395 8.38 10.13 24.26
C THR A 395 7.87 9.78 22.86
N LYS A 396 8.00 8.51 22.43
CA LYS A 396 7.71 8.08 21.06
C LYS A 396 6.87 6.80 20.96
N GLY A 397 6.48 6.19 22.07
CA GLY A 397 5.98 4.82 22.15
C GLY A 397 4.71 4.51 21.34
N ILE A 398 3.86 5.50 21.09
CA ILE A 398 2.66 5.29 20.30
C ILE A 398 2.97 5.35 18.80
N LYS A 399 3.87 6.24 18.37
CA LYS A 399 4.23 6.40 16.94
C LYS A 399 4.88 5.14 16.37
N TYR A 400 5.72 4.45 17.14
CA TYR A 400 6.56 3.37 16.64
C TYR A 400 6.10 1.94 17.00
N ALA A 401 5.17 1.78 17.93
CA ALA A 401 4.70 0.44 18.35
C ALA A 401 4.08 -0.39 17.22
N THR A 402 3.73 0.24 16.11
CA THR A 402 3.06 -0.36 14.97
C THR A 402 3.91 -0.42 13.70
N GLY A 403 5.01 0.37 13.60
CA GLY A 403 5.96 0.35 12.47
C GLY A 403 7.15 -0.60 12.62
N VAL A 404 7.32 -1.18 13.79
CA VAL A 404 8.52 -1.94 14.21
C VAL A 404 8.75 -3.24 13.41
N GLY A 405 7.79 -3.72 12.62
CA GLY A 405 7.99 -4.91 11.78
C GLY A 405 9.17 -4.80 10.81
N LEU A 406 9.46 -3.60 10.34
CA LEU A 406 10.54 -3.35 9.37
C LEU A 406 11.91 -3.14 10.03
N VAL A 407 11.93 -2.64 11.24
CA VAL A 407 13.17 -2.31 11.99
C VAL A 407 13.97 -3.56 12.37
N MET A 408 13.41 -4.73 12.18
CA MET A 408 13.84 -5.91 12.89
C MET A 408 14.87 -6.80 12.20
N ASP A 409 15.23 -6.54 10.95
CA ASP A 409 16.21 -7.36 10.22
C ASP A 409 17.59 -6.69 10.04
N LEU A 410 17.81 -5.60 10.76
CA LEU A 410 18.97 -4.71 10.57
C LEU A 410 20.35 -5.31 10.86
N ALA A 411 20.44 -6.33 11.66
CA ALA A 411 21.75 -6.89 12.02
C ALA A 411 22.29 -7.93 11.00
N THR A 412 21.42 -8.51 10.17
CA THR A 412 21.83 -9.29 8.98
C THR A 412 22.25 -8.35 7.84
N PHE A 413 21.93 -7.09 7.99
CA PHE A 413 22.02 -6.05 6.98
C PHE A 413 23.44 -5.61 6.63
N GLY A 414 24.41 -5.70 7.52
CA GLY A 414 25.76 -5.22 7.24
C GLY A 414 26.40 -5.81 5.98
N PHE A 415 26.07 -7.06 5.63
CA PHE A 415 26.55 -7.72 4.42
C PHE A 415 25.59 -7.64 3.22
N LYS A 416 24.29 -7.51 3.47
CA LYS A 416 23.26 -7.47 2.40
C LYS A 416 23.02 -6.05 1.86
N THR A 417 23.22 -5.01 2.65
CA THR A 417 23.03 -3.60 2.26
C THR A 417 24.02 -3.11 1.20
N ALA A 418 25.26 -3.53 1.24
CA ALA A 418 26.24 -3.20 0.19
C ALA A 418 25.79 -3.64 -1.21
N LYS A 419 24.91 -4.66 -1.29
CA LYS A 419 24.33 -5.18 -2.53
C LYS A 419 23.12 -4.37 -3.00
N PHE A 420 22.24 -4.01 -2.08
CA PHE A 420 21.05 -3.23 -2.37
C PHE A 420 21.37 -1.84 -2.91
N GLN A 421 22.45 -1.25 -2.39
CA GLN A 421 23.01 0.01 -2.90
C GLN A 421 23.52 -0.11 -4.34
N ALA A 422 23.67 -1.35 -4.87
CA ALA A 422 24.18 -1.55 -6.21
C ALA A 422 23.12 -1.48 -7.30
N ASP A 423 21.91 -1.37 -7.20
CA ASP A 423 20.79 -1.35 -8.15
C ASP A 423 19.85 -2.55 -7.95
N PRO A 424 18.73 -2.37 -7.24
CA PRO A 424 17.78 -3.46 -7.00
C PRO A 424 17.14 -3.99 -8.30
N THR A 425 17.21 -3.24 -9.39
CA THR A 425 16.64 -3.61 -10.70
C THR A 425 17.64 -4.32 -11.60
N ALA A 426 18.92 -4.38 -11.25
CA ALA A 426 19.95 -4.97 -12.12
C ALA A 426 19.97 -6.49 -12.02
N SER A 427 19.87 -7.17 -13.16
CA SER A 427 19.98 -8.62 -13.29
C SER A 427 21.41 -9.15 -13.09
N GLY A 428 22.42 -8.30 -13.18
CA GLY A 428 23.83 -8.69 -13.22
C GLY A 428 24.72 -7.94 -12.25
N VAL A 429 24.36 -7.84 -10.98
CA VAL A 429 25.23 -7.20 -9.99
C VAL A 429 26.35 -8.17 -9.61
N PRO A 430 27.64 -7.87 -9.92
CA PRO A 430 28.75 -8.73 -9.56
C PRO A 430 29.03 -8.65 -8.06
N LEU A 431 28.23 -9.33 -7.26
CA LEU A 431 28.34 -9.31 -5.81
C LEU A 431 28.32 -10.72 -5.24
N LEU A 432 28.94 -10.85 -4.07
CA LEU A 432 29.17 -12.08 -3.34
C LEU A 432 27.90 -12.88 -2.95
N ALA A 433 26.72 -12.41 -3.32
CA ALA A 433 25.46 -13.14 -3.19
C ALA A 433 24.35 -12.55 -4.10
N PRO A 434 23.34 -13.29 -4.61
CA PRO A 434 22.30 -12.78 -5.50
C PRO A 434 21.43 -11.70 -4.85
N ASN A 435 20.90 -10.78 -5.69
CA ASN A 435 19.90 -9.81 -5.25
C ASN A 435 18.62 -10.57 -4.84
N PRO A 436 18.14 -10.45 -3.59
CA PRO A 436 16.96 -11.18 -3.17
C PRO A 436 15.66 -10.75 -3.88
N GLU A 437 15.62 -9.53 -4.42
CA GLU A 437 14.47 -8.99 -5.18
C GLU A 437 14.66 -9.10 -6.70
N GLU A 438 15.71 -9.78 -7.19
CA GLU A 438 15.98 -9.95 -8.62
C GLU A 438 14.76 -10.51 -9.36
N ASN A 439 14.11 -11.53 -8.81
CA ASN A 439 12.95 -12.15 -9.44
C ASN A 439 11.76 -11.18 -9.58
N PHE A 440 11.56 -10.27 -8.62
CA PHE A 440 10.50 -9.27 -8.68
C PHE A 440 10.68 -8.34 -9.89
N PHE A 441 11.88 -7.79 -10.06
CA PHE A 441 12.16 -6.87 -11.17
C PHE A 441 12.28 -7.60 -12.52
N ASP A 442 12.79 -8.83 -12.52
CA ASP A 442 12.83 -9.69 -13.69
C ASP A 442 11.43 -10.01 -14.24
N ASP A 443 10.50 -10.33 -13.35
CA ASP A 443 9.10 -10.59 -13.71
C ASP A 443 8.44 -9.33 -14.29
N LEU A 444 8.66 -8.15 -13.72
CA LEU A 444 8.20 -6.87 -14.26
C LEU A 444 8.76 -6.60 -15.67
N GLN A 445 10.05 -6.82 -15.90
CA GLN A 445 10.68 -6.60 -17.21
C GLN A 445 10.17 -7.56 -18.28
N LYS A 446 9.94 -8.81 -17.91
CA LYS A 446 9.46 -9.86 -18.82
C LYS A 446 7.96 -9.81 -19.05
N TYR A 447 7.22 -9.11 -18.18
CA TYR A 447 5.78 -9.07 -18.23
C TYR A 447 5.22 -8.50 -19.54
N ARG A 448 4.09 -9.07 -19.97
CA ARG A 448 3.32 -8.61 -21.13
C ARG A 448 1.84 -8.60 -20.80
N PHE A 449 1.19 -7.53 -21.16
CA PHE A 449 -0.27 -7.45 -21.21
C PHE A 449 -0.82 -8.31 -22.36
N ASP A 450 -2.13 -8.59 -22.34
CA ASP A 450 -2.80 -9.35 -23.42
C ASP A 450 -2.72 -8.64 -24.78
N ASP A 451 -2.55 -7.33 -24.80
CA ASP A 451 -2.35 -6.52 -26.00
C ASP A 451 -0.86 -6.44 -26.45
N GLY A 452 0.03 -7.15 -25.76
CA GLY A 452 1.46 -7.20 -26.06
C GLY A 452 2.28 -6.04 -25.48
N SER A 453 1.64 -5.03 -24.87
CA SER A 453 2.35 -3.92 -24.25
C SER A 453 3.13 -4.33 -23.00
N ARG A 454 4.00 -3.44 -22.52
CA ARG A 454 4.94 -3.69 -21.43
C ARG A 454 4.73 -2.70 -20.29
N ILE A 455 5.29 -3.03 -19.15
CA ILE A 455 5.48 -2.07 -18.05
C ILE A 455 6.78 -1.31 -18.30
N ASP A 456 6.68 0.02 -18.22
CA ASP A 456 7.82 0.92 -18.13
C ASP A 456 7.94 1.45 -16.71
N PHE A 457 9.12 1.35 -16.12
CA PHE A 457 9.44 1.92 -14.82
C PHE A 457 10.75 2.72 -14.85
N ARG A 458 11.30 2.96 -16.02
CA ARG A 458 12.56 3.67 -16.24
C ARG A 458 12.39 5.00 -16.96
N GLY A 459 11.52 5.06 -17.94
CA GLY A 459 11.29 6.25 -18.76
C GLY A 459 12.45 6.57 -19.70
N ASP A 460 12.45 7.80 -20.25
CA ASP A 460 13.48 8.30 -21.17
C ASP A 460 14.58 9.03 -20.39
N GLU A 461 15.81 8.66 -20.64
CA GLU A 461 17.02 9.23 -20.07
C GLU A 461 17.14 10.77 -20.31
N LYS A 462 16.60 11.29 -21.41
CA LYS A 462 16.63 12.70 -21.74
C LYS A 462 15.65 13.54 -20.91
N LEU A 463 14.61 12.91 -20.38
CA LEU A 463 13.53 13.54 -19.61
C LEU A 463 13.74 13.33 -18.11
N SER A 464 14.96 13.49 -17.59
CA SER A 464 15.27 13.31 -16.18
C SER A 464 15.48 14.62 -15.44
N VAL A 465 15.16 14.63 -14.16
CA VAL A 465 15.42 15.77 -13.27
C VAL A 465 16.93 15.88 -13.01
N ASN A 466 17.45 17.10 -13.02
CA ASN A 466 18.86 17.39 -12.69
C ASN A 466 19.91 16.72 -13.62
N GLY A 467 19.54 16.32 -14.83
CA GLY A 467 20.46 15.71 -15.80
C GLY A 467 21.08 14.40 -15.32
N ARG A 468 20.38 13.67 -14.46
CA ARG A 468 20.79 12.32 -14.03
C ARG A 468 20.46 11.30 -15.11
N ASP A 469 21.19 10.19 -15.11
CA ASP A 469 20.95 9.09 -16.03
C ASP A 469 19.59 8.43 -15.73
N GLY A 470 18.77 8.27 -16.76
CA GLY A 470 17.43 7.72 -16.69
C GLY A 470 16.40 8.72 -16.18
N THR A 471 15.21 8.67 -16.69
CA THR A 471 14.10 9.56 -16.30
C THR A 471 13.64 9.31 -14.89
N LEU A 472 13.56 8.04 -14.52
CA LEU A 472 13.16 7.59 -13.20
C LEU A 472 14.35 7.38 -12.27
N SER A 473 15.54 7.89 -12.62
CA SER A 473 16.78 7.66 -11.88
C SER A 473 16.74 8.18 -10.43
N ASN A 474 15.94 9.20 -10.18
CA ASN A 474 15.74 9.76 -8.86
C ASN A 474 14.46 9.24 -8.17
N SER A 475 13.76 8.28 -8.76
CA SER A 475 12.62 7.61 -8.14
C SER A 475 12.61 6.10 -8.38
N ASN A 476 12.40 5.62 -9.60
CA ASN A 476 12.26 4.19 -9.88
C ASN A 476 13.55 3.52 -10.35
N GLU A 477 14.52 4.29 -10.80
CA GLU A 477 15.79 3.74 -11.26
C GLU A 477 16.93 4.30 -10.44
N ARG A 478 17.90 3.47 -10.18
CA ARG A 478 19.10 3.92 -9.54
C ARG A 478 19.92 4.77 -10.51
N ALA A 479 20.28 5.99 -10.09
CA ALA A 479 21.26 6.78 -10.80
C ALA A 479 22.63 6.08 -10.82
N LYS A 480 23.38 6.16 -11.91
CA LYS A 480 24.76 5.65 -12.00
C LYS A 480 25.68 6.21 -10.91
N LYS A 481 25.32 7.37 -10.36
CA LYS A 481 26.11 8.09 -9.33
C LYS A 481 25.58 7.92 -7.91
N GLY A 482 24.44 7.25 -7.70
CA GLY A 482 23.90 7.17 -6.37
C GLY A 482 22.66 6.30 -6.27
N PHE A 483 22.33 5.94 -5.05
CA PHE A 483 21.12 5.23 -4.69
C PHE A 483 20.02 6.24 -4.38
N VAL A 484 18.83 6.07 -4.96
CA VAL A 484 17.68 6.90 -4.65
C VAL A 484 16.90 6.25 -3.53
N THR A 485 16.86 6.93 -2.41
CA THR A 485 16.21 6.48 -1.18
C THR A 485 14.79 7.02 -1.13
N THR A 486 13.84 6.17 -0.78
CA THR A 486 12.47 6.60 -0.43
C THR A 486 12.16 6.35 1.03
N PHE A 487 12.81 5.38 1.65
CA PHE A 487 12.63 5.03 3.05
C PHE A 487 13.94 5.17 3.83
N SER A 488 13.86 5.78 4.99
CA SER A 488 15.02 6.00 5.88
C SER A 488 14.72 5.52 7.30
N LEU A 489 15.49 4.55 7.74
CA LEU A 489 15.52 4.19 9.16
C LEU A 489 16.16 5.32 9.99
N PRO A 490 15.89 5.38 11.32
CA PRO A 490 16.39 6.46 12.16
C PRO A 490 17.87 6.77 11.94
N ARG A 491 18.22 8.05 11.92
CA ARG A 491 19.55 8.65 11.64
C ARG A 491 20.78 7.96 12.26
N THR A 492 20.56 7.10 13.26
CA THR A 492 21.64 6.36 13.94
C THR A 492 22.28 5.25 13.11
N LEU A 493 21.68 4.86 12.00
CA LEU A 493 22.14 3.78 11.13
C LEU A 493 22.80 4.27 9.83
N GLY A 494 22.73 5.59 9.56
CA GLY A 494 23.36 6.22 8.38
C GLY A 494 22.91 5.58 7.08
N GLU A 495 23.78 5.55 6.07
CA GLU A 495 23.50 4.98 4.74
C GLU A 495 23.02 3.51 4.75
N LYS A 496 23.29 2.77 5.83
CA LYS A 496 22.87 1.37 5.98
C LYS A 496 21.38 1.23 6.28
N GLY A 497 20.70 2.31 6.61
CA GLY A 497 19.27 2.34 6.88
C GLY A 497 18.42 2.93 5.75
N LYS A 498 18.99 3.10 4.57
CA LYS A 498 18.33 3.74 3.42
C LYS A 498 17.92 2.71 2.36
N PHE A 499 16.64 2.76 1.93
CA PHE A 499 16.06 1.81 0.98
C PHE A 499 15.21 2.51 -0.09
N LYS A 500 15.11 1.88 -1.25
CA LYS A 500 14.12 2.20 -2.27
C LYS A 500 12.96 1.21 -2.15
N LEU A 501 11.83 1.66 -1.60
CA LEU A 501 10.65 0.82 -1.36
C LEU A 501 9.48 1.21 -2.24
N ASP A 502 9.34 2.49 -2.53
CA ASP A 502 8.23 3.10 -3.24
C ASP A 502 8.52 3.17 -4.73
N TRP A 503 7.53 2.77 -5.55
CA TRP A 503 7.70 2.60 -6.98
C TRP A 503 6.48 3.08 -7.76
N ILE A 504 6.73 3.58 -8.98
CA ILE A 504 5.71 3.90 -9.98
C ILE A 504 6.02 3.10 -11.24
N PHE A 505 5.08 2.27 -11.67
CA PHE A 505 5.18 1.46 -12.88
C PHE A 505 4.08 1.88 -13.85
N VAL A 506 4.42 2.08 -15.10
CA VAL A 506 3.50 2.62 -16.11
C VAL A 506 3.32 1.61 -17.23
N LYS A 507 2.07 1.27 -17.57
CA LYS A 507 1.75 0.70 -18.86
C LYS A 507 1.75 1.84 -19.85
N ALA A 508 2.85 1.99 -20.58
CA ALA A 508 2.98 3.01 -21.59
C ALA A 508 1.99 2.78 -22.74
N TYR A 509 1.53 3.89 -23.30
CA TYR A 509 0.79 3.83 -24.54
C TYR A 509 1.73 3.93 -25.74
N LEU A 510 1.61 2.96 -26.63
CA LEU A 510 2.31 2.95 -27.90
C LEU A 510 1.33 3.31 -29.01
N THR A 511 1.71 4.26 -29.89
CA THR A 511 1.03 4.44 -31.16
C THR A 511 1.42 3.32 -32.13
N ASP A 512 0.64 3.06 -33.11
CA ASP A 512 0.55 2.05 -34.15
C ASP A 512 1.74 1.11 -34.46
N ASP A 513 2.97 1.43 -34.15
CA ASP A 513 4.13 0.53 -34.33
C ASP A 513 5.07 0.57 -33.11
N PRO A 514 5.10 -0.50 -32.30
CA PRO A 514 6.00 -0.60 -31.16
C PRO A 514 7.50 -0.65 -31.52
N LYS A 515 7.85 -0.68 -32.81
CA LYS A 515 9.23 -0.69 -33.30
C LYS A 515 9.78 0.70 -33.58
N THR A 516 8.93 1.73 -33.64
CA THR A 516 9.36 3.11 -33.83
C THR A 516 9.68 3.76 -32.49
N VAL A 517 10.86 4.35 -32.39
CA VAL A 517 11.37 4.99 -31.15
C VAL A 517 10.47 6.15 -30.69
N ASP A 518 9.72 6.74 -31.60
CA ASP A 518 8.83 7.90 -31.36
C ASP A 518 7.39 7.52 -30.99
N SER A 519 7.12 6.24 -30.72
CA SER A 519 5.77 5.74 -30.49
C SER A 519 5.27 5.87 -29.04
N TYR A 520 6.10 6.36 -28.12
CA TYR A 520 5.74 6.54 -26.72
C TYR A 520 4.96 7.83 -26.53
N ARG A 521 3.70 7.71 -26.11
CA ARG A 521 2.84 8.86 -25.82
C ARG A 521 2.60 9.08 -24.34
N PHE A 522 2.41 7.99 -23.61
CA PHE A 522 2.13 8.03 -22.18
C PHE A 522 3.24 7.26 -21.49
N ALA A 523 4.30 7.96 -21.13
CA ALA A 523 5.49 7.39 -20.53
C ALA A 523 5.93 8.26 -19.34
N PRO A 524 6.53 7.69 -18.31
CA PRO A 524 6.96 8.45 -17.14
C PRO A 524 8.12 9.39 -17.49
N ALA A 525 8.02 10.64 -17.07
CA ALA A 525 9.01 11.66 -17.25
C ALA A 525 9.25 12.44 -15.95
N PHE A 526 10.40 13.06 -15.81
CA PHE A 526 10.80 13.95 -14.72
C PHE A 526 10.51 13.40 -13.31
N ALA A 527 10.80 12.12 -13.13
CA ALA A 527 10.63 11.48 -11.84
C ALA A 527 11.47 12.16 -10.76
N ARG A 528 10.89 12.34 -9.58
CA ARG A 528 11.50 13.05 -8.46
C ARG A 528 11.19 12.33 -7.15
N THR A 529 12.17 12.29 -6.26
CA THR A 529 11.98 11.95 -4.84
C THR A 529 11.92 13.25 -4.05
N MET A 530 10.95 13.41 -3.17
CA MET A 530 10.67 14.63 -2.42
C MET A 530 11.21 14.52 -0.99
N ASP A 531 12.50 14.27 -0.89
CA ASP A 531 13.23 14.08 0.37
C ASP A 531 13.40 15.40 1.16
N ASP A 532 13.57 16.53 0.46
CA ASP A 532 13.72 17.82 1.13
C ASP A 532 12.46 18.23 1.89
N VAL A 533 11.27 18.03 1.30
CA VAL A 533 9.99 18.29 2.00
C VAL A 533 9.83 17.33 3.16
N ASN A 534 10.14 16.04 2.95
CA ASN A 534 9.97 15.03 3.98
C ASN A 534 10.86 15.27 5.20
N GLU A 535 12.08 15.77 4.98
CA GLU A 535 13.07 16.02 6.03
C GLU A 535 13.15 17.51 6.45
N ALA A 536 12.20 18.35 6.02
CA ALA A 536 12.26 19.80 6.26
C ALA A 536 12.09 20.18 7.72
N LEU A 537 11.37 19.40 8.52
CA LEU A 537 11.13 19.63 9.94
C LEU A 537 12.06 18.77 10.81
N ASP A 538 12.08 19.02 12.11
CA ASP A 538 12.90 18.24 13.06
C ASP A 538 12.46 16.78 13.11
N GLU A 539 11.15 16.52 13.09
CA GLU A 539 10.58 15.19 12.84
C GLU A 539 10.20 15.11 11.37
N PRO A 540 10.61 14.07 10.63
CA PRO A 540 10.17 13.86 9.25
C PRO A 540 8.65 13.78 9.14
N LEU A 541 8.10 14.20 8.00
CA LEU A 541 6.65 14.09 7.73
C LEU A 541 6.19 12.62 7.66
N SER A 542 7.09 11.74 7.21
CA SER A 542 6.92 10.28 7.16
C SER A 542 8.30 9.62 7.19
N ASP A 543 8.36 8.35 7.54
CA ASP A 543 9.55 7.51 7.36
C ASP A 543 9.82 7.19 5.87
N HIS A 544 8.88 7.54 4.98
CA HIS A 544 9.04 7.50 3.53
C HIS A 544 9.06 8.91 2.93
N ALA A 545 9.88 9.13 1.91
CA ALA A 545 9.81 10.31 1.06
C ALA A 545 8.90 10.02 -0.15
N ALA A 546 8.02 10.97 -0.47
CA ALA A 546 7.15 10.86 -1.63
C ALA A 546 7.93 10.81 -2.94
N ILE A 547 7.34 10.19 -3.95
CA ILE A 547 7.87 10.18 -5.32
C ILE A 547 6.84 10.71 -6.31
N SER A 548 7.29 11.27 -7.42
CA SER A 548 6.41 11.80 -8.46
C SER A 548 6.89 11.49 -9.86
N VAL A 549 5.97 11.48 -10.82
CA VAL A 549 6.22 11.44 -12.26
C VAL A 549 5.28 12.38 -13.00
N ASP A 550 5.73 12.90 -14.14
CA ASP A 550 4.91 13.57 -15.12
C ASP A 550 4.65 12.63 -16.31
N LEU A 551 3.38 12.51 -16.70
CA LEU A 551 2.92 11.63 -17.76
C LEU A 551 2.33 12.49 -18.87
N PRO A 552 2.91 12.55 -20.09
CA PRO A 552 2.47 13.46 -21.15
C PRO A 552 1.08 13.11 -21.65
N LEU A 553 0.20 14.12 -21.75
CA LEU A 553 -1.17 14.00 -22.27
C LEU A 553 -1.27 14.20 -23.78
N SER A 554 -0.31 14.91 -24.37
CA SER A 554 -0.25 15.14 -25.81
C SER A 554 1.14 14.86 -26.34
N GLN A 555 1.23 14.44 -27.59
CA GLN A 555 2.52 14.36 -28.28
C GLN A 555 2.94 15.76 -28.66
N GLN A 556 4.09 16.25 -28.18
CA GLN A 556 4.72 17.40 -28.79
C GLN A 556 5.26 16.97 -30.17
N SER A 557 4.85 17.67 -31.22
CA SER A 557 5.57 17.59 -32.51
C SER A 557 6.94 18.24 -32.29
N HIS A 558 7.97 17.42 -32.21
CA HIS A 558 9.36 17.86 -32.25
C HIS A 558 9.72 18.37 -33.65
#